data_a720efd41eef3a858355389b5c3685c8
#
_entry.id   a720efd41eef3a858355389b5c3685c8
#
_cell.length_a   1.000
_cell.length_b   1.000
_cell.length_c   1.000
_cell.angle_alpha   90.00
_cell.angle_beta   90.00
_cell.angle_gamma   90.00
#
_symmetry.space_group_name_H-M   'P 1'
#
loop_
_entity.id
_entity.type
_entity.pdbx_description
1 polymer ?
#
loop_
_entity_poly.entity_id
_entity_poly.type
_entity_poly.pdbx_seq_one_letter_code
_entity_poly.pdbx_strand_id
1 'polypeptide(L)'
;MTKIKVLIGVALVAALVALGVGQANLQEPVVAATNDVMAPHFLVDPLWPKPLPNHWIQGNTIGVDVDERDHIFAVHRNTESQFMRIQEIGLYAGVAECCTPAPPILEFDLEGNLINAWGGPVEGAPYIWPESNHGIEVAPNGDVWIGGNGGPDSHVLVFSRDGEYIRTVGMPGEEMDSNSTTAYGRVAEIAIDASANEVYFADGYVNKRVAVVDLATGAFKRYWGAYGNRPDDDADVTYTPGEPGPQQFRGPVHCAEPSNDGLVYVCDRGADRVQIFRPDGTYVSEHIYNPATLAQGSTWDIAFSPDEDQEFIYLADGQNFKISIIDRESMEVLYTFGDGGRQPGLFFAPHSIATDSQGNIYTTETYEGKRIQKFLYQGMQPVTVRDRAPTWPADEL
;
A
#
# COMPACT_ATOMS: atom_id res chain seq x y z
N MET A 1 32.66 50.15 -27.67
CA MET A 1 31.26 49.73 -27.38
C MET A 1 30.77 48.59 -28.27
N THR A 2 31.15 48.48 -29.49
CA THR A 2 30.65 47.47 -30.45
C THR A 2 31.13 46.05 -30.13
N LYS A 3 32.38 45.83 -29.72
CA LYS A 3 32.94 44.49 -29.39
C LYS A 3 32.28 43.83 -28.18
N ILE A 4 31.91 44.61 -27.16
CA ILE A 4 31.22 44.09 -25.94
C ILE A 4 29.79 43.65 -26.26
N LYS A 5 29.07 44.38 -27.12
CA LYS A 5 27.72 44.02 -27.54
C LYS A 5 27.70 42.73 -28.34
N VAL A 6 28.73 42.49 -29.18
CA VAL A 6 28.87 41.24 -29.94
C VAL A 6 29.19 40.05 -29.01
N LEU A 7 30.06 40.23 -28.02
CA LEU A 7 30.37 39.19 -27.04
C LEU A 7 29.17 38.84 -26.17
N ILE A 8 28.36 39.79 -25.76
CA ILE A 8 27.13 39.54 -25.00
C ILE A 8 26.09 38.80 -25.85
N GLY A 9 25.96 39.16 -27.12
CA GLY A 9 25.08 38.48 -28.06
C GLY A 9 25.47 37.01 -28.29
N VAL A 10 26.76 36.72 -28.46
CA VAL A 10 27.28 35.36 -28.61
C VAL A 10 27.08 34.52 -27.35
N ALA A 11 27.30 35.11 -26.16
CA ALA A 11 27.09 34.44 -24.89
C ALA A 11 25.60 34.10 -24.63
N LEU A 12 24.68 35.01 -25.01
CA LEU A 12 23.23 34.76 -24.90
C LEU A 12 22.76 33.65 -25.85
N VAL A 13 23.26 33.62 -27.11
CA VAL A 13 22.93 32.56 -28.05
C VAL A 13 23.50 31.23 -27.58
N ALA A 14 24.71 31.17 -27.06
CA ALA A 14 25.30 29.96 -26.50
C ALA A 14 24.51 29.45 -25.26
N ALA A 15 24.04 30.36 -24.40
CA ALA A 15 23.19 29.99 -23.24
C ALA A 15 21.82 29.45 -23.68
N LEU A 16 21.18 30.05 -24.69
CA LEU A 16 19.91 29.56 -25.25
C LEU A 16 20.06 28.20 -25.94
N VAL A 17 21.15 27.96 -26.64
CA VAL A 17 21.45 26.67 -27.25
C VAL A 17 21.71 25.61 -26.16
N ALA A 18 22.49 25.96 -25.13
CA ALA A 18 22.73 25.05 -24.00
C ALA A 18 21.46 24.71 -23.20
N LEU A 19 20.55 25.68 -23.02
CA LEU A 19 19.25 25.45 -22.43
C LEU A 19 18.35 24.58 -23.29
N GLY A 20 18.34 24.82 -24.62
CA GLY A 20 17.59 24.01 -25.58
C GLY A 20 18.07 22.57 -25.64
N VAL A 21 19.40 22.35 -25.66
CA VAL A 21 19.99 21.01 -25.62
C VAL A 21 19.79 20.34 -24.28
N GLY A 22 19.89 21.11 -23.16
CA GLY A 22 19.59 20.61 -21.83
C GLY A 22 18.13 20.14 -21.70
N GLN A 23 17.20 20.92 -22.24
CA GLN A 23 15.78 20.56 -22.21
C GLN A 23 15.45 19.35 -23.10
N ALA A 24 16.11 19.20 -24.25
CA ALA A 24 15.96 18.03 -25.13
C ALA A 24 16.56 16.75 -24.51
N ASN A 25 17.59 16.87 -23.69
CA ASN A 25 18.19 15.73 -22.98
C ASN A 25 17.45 15.36 -21.68
N LEU A 26 16.54 16.23 -21.19
CA LEU A 26 15.66 15.93 -20.04
C LEU A 26 14.32 15.31 -20.48
N GLN A 27 14.01 15.34 -21.76
CA GLN A 27 12.92 14.54 -22.31
C GLN A 27 13.50 13.15 -22.61
N GLU A 28 13.29 12.22 -21.70
CA GLU A 28 13.45 10.81 -22.05
C GLU A 28 12.66 10.54 -23.34
N PRO A 29 13.23 9.80 -24.31
CA PRO A 29 12.47 9.46 -25.50
C PRO A 29 11.22 8.71 -25.07
N VAL A 30 10.05 9.32 -25.26
CA VAL A 30 8.78 8.61 -25.22
C VAL A 30 8.91 7.52 -26.27
N VAL A 31 9.26 6.31 -25.85
CA VAL A 31 9.20 5.13 -26.71
C VAL A 31 7.73 5.08 -27.13
N ALA A 32 7.46 5.31 -28.41
CA ALA A 32 6.12 5.16 -28.94
C ALA A 32 5.67 3.74 -28.57
N ALA A 33 4.71 3.65 -27.64
CA ALA A 33 4.11 2.39 -27.28
C ALA A 33 3.54 1.81 -28.59
N THR A 34 3.84 0.57 -28.87
CA THR A 34 3.16 -0.15 -29.93
C THR A 34 1.68 -0.19 -29.53
N ASN A 35 0.77 0.23 -30.39
CA ASN A 35 -0.70 0.25 -30.12
C ASN A 35 -1.29 -1.15 -29.84
N ASP A 36 -0.46 -2.16 -29.64
CA ASP A 36 -0.83 -3.56 -29.49
C ASP A 36 -0.92 -4.01 -28.02
N VAL A 37 -0.34 -3.26 -27.08
CA VAL A 37 -0.43 -3.60 -25.65
C VAL A 37 -1.68 -2.98 -25.05
N MET A 38 -2.58 -3.83 -24.58
CA MET A 38 -3.81 -3.42 -23.89
C MET A 38 -3.60 -3.53 -22.37
N ALA A 39 -4.12 -2.58 -21.63
CA ALA A 39 -4.08 -2.60 -20.16
C ALA A 39 -5.34 -1.96 -19.57
N PRO A 40 -5.71 -2.30 -18.32
CA PRO A 40 -6.79 -1.63 -17.61
C PRO A 40 -6.46 -0.15 -17.39
N HIS A 41 -7.42 0.73 -17.68
CA HIS A 41 -7.28 2.17 -17.52
C HIS A 41 -8.20 2.70 -16.43
N PHE A 42 -7.78 3.79 -15.79
CA PHE A 42 -8.44 4.34 -14.62
C PHE A 42 -8.63 5.85 -14.73
N LEU A 43 -9.75 6.34 -14.15
CA LEU A 43 -10.00 7.75 -13.88
C LEU A 43 -10.27 7.93 -12.39
N VAL A 44 -9.72 8.97 -11.78
CA VAL A 44 -10.01 9.27 -10.38
C VAL A 44 -11.47 9.68 -10.21
N ASP A 45 -12.13 9.20 -9.15
CA ASP A 45 -13.39 9.76 -8.66
C ASP A 45 -13.08 10.87 -7.65
N PRO A 46 -13.18 12.14 -8.02
CA PRO A 46 -12.76 13.24 -7.17
C PRO A 46 -13.71 13.50 -5.99
N LEU A 47 -14.89 12.87 -5.98
CA LEU A 47 -15.93 13.05 -4.97
C LEU A 47 -16.10 11.85 -4.05
N TRP A 48 -15.27 10.84 -4.18
CA TRP A 48 -15.23 9.66 -3.32
C TRP A 48 -14.05 9.74 -2.32
N PRO A 49 -14.22 9.39 -1.04
CA PRO A 49 -15.47 9.15 -0.32
C PRO A 49 -16.21 10.46 -0.02
N LYS A 50 -17.48 10.35 0.38
CA LYS A 50 -18.24 11.51 0.85
C LYS A 50 -17.72 12.03 2.18
N PRO A 51 -17.98 13.31 2.52
CA PRO A 51 -17.54 13.89 3.78
C PRO A 51 -18.01 13.08 4.99
N LEU A 52 -17.11 12.88 5.95
CA LEU A 52 -17.42 12.18 7.19
C LEU A 52 -18.37 13.00 8.08
N PRO A 53 -19.28 12.35 8.82
CA PRO A 53 -20.20 13.02 9.75
C PRO A 53 -19.47 13.51 11.02
N ASN A 54 -20.21 14.16 11.93
CA ASN A 54 -19.80 14.47 13.31
C ASN A 54 -18.50 15.30 13.44
N HIS A 55 -18.16 16.11 12.46
CA HIS A 55 -16.88 16.82 12.39
C HIS A 55 -15.66 15.87 12.43
N TRP A 56 -15.86 14.62 12.01
CA TRP A 56 -14.79 13.65 11.97
C TRP A 56 -13.77 13.99 10.91
N ILE A 57 -12.50 13.74 11.24
CA ILE A 57 -11.38 13.83 10.32
C ILE A 57 -10.61 12.50 10.33
N GLN A 58 -10.17 12.12 9.16
CA GLN A 58 -9.35 10.95 8.94
C GLN A 58 -7.87 11.32 9.14
N GLY A 59 -7.12 10.45 9.81
CA GLY A 59 -5.67 10.54 9.94
C GLY A 59 -4.93 9.82 8.82
N ASN A 60 -3.65 9.50 9.06
CA ASN A 60 -2.86 8.69 8.12
C ASN A 60 -3.59 7.39 7.82
N THR A 61 -4.03 7.19 6.59
CA THR A 61 -4.75 5.99 6.20
C THR A 61 -3.75 4.97 5.72
N ILE A 62 -3.76 3.80 6.34
CA ILE A 62 -2.67 2.85 6.23
C ILE A 62 -3.09 1.60 5.48
N GLY A 63 -4.24 1.04 5.77
CA GLY A 63 -4.74 -0.16 5.10
C GLY A 63 -6.10 0.07 4.48
N VAL A 64 -6.38 -0.64 3.42
CA VAL A 64 -7.69 -0.75 2.77
C VAL A 64 -7.91 -2.17 2.31
N ASP A 65 -9.14 -2.64 2.47
CA ASP A 65 -9.60 -3.89 1.89
C ASP A 65 -11.04 -3.74 1.39
N VAL A 66 -11.46 -4.62 0.47
CA VAL A 66 -12.79 -4.63 -0.12
C VAL A 66 -13.42 -6.00 0.08
N ASP A 67 -14.53 -6.05 0.81
CA ASP A 67 -15.22 -7.31 1.10
C ASP A 67 -16.02 -7.86 -0.11
N GLU A 68 -16.53 -9.08 0.01
CA GLU A 68 -17.34 -9.76 -1.02
C GLU A 68 -18.64 -9.04 -1.41
N ARG A 69 -19.01 -7.98 -0.68
CA ARG A 69 -20.19 -7.13 -0.96
C ARG A 69 -19.80 -5.80 -1.59
N ASP A 70 -18.53 -5.64 -1.97
CA ASP A 70 -17.93 -4.39 -2.44
C ASP A 70 -18.02 -3.26 -1.41
N HIS A 71 -17.97 -3.58 -0.11
CA HIS A 71 -17.79 -2.56 0.92
C HIS A 71 -16.31 -2.34 1.19
N ILE A 72 -15.93 -1.07 1.25
CA ILE A 72 -14.55 -0.65 1.40
C ILE A 72 -14.25 -0.41 2.89
N PHE A 73 -13.36 -1.22 3.44
CA PHE A 73 -12.86 -1.08 4.80
C PHE A 73 -11.52 -0.33 4.78
N ALA A 74 -11.39 0.63 5.66
CA ALA A 74 -10.14 1.34 5.82
C ALA A 74 -9.74 1.46 7.29
N VAL A 75 -8.44 1.31 7.54
CA VAL A 75 -7.85 1.59 8.84
C VAL A 75 -6.99 2.84 8.78
N HIS A 76 -7.17 3.74 9.72
CA HIS A 76 -6.34 4.94 9.82
C HIS A 76 -5.83 5.17 11.24
N ARG A 77 -4.79 5.98 11.35
CA ARG A 77 -4.21 6.40 12.62
C ARG A 77 -4.96 7.61 13.14
N ASN A 78 -5.60 7.45 14.28
CA ASN A 78 -6.58 8.41 14.78
C ASN A 78 -6.21 9.08 16.11
N THR A 79 -4.96 8.94 16.56
CA THR A 79 -4.50 9.55 17.82
C THR A 79 -3.34 10.49 17.60
N GLU A 80 -3.06 11.36 18.57
CA GLU A 80 -1.91 12.27 18.54
C GLU A 80 -0.58 11.50 18.52
N SER A 81 -0.47 10.42 19.27
CA SER A 81 0.67 9.49 19.22
C SER A 81 0.82 8.80 17.87
N GLN A 82 -0.25 8.72 17.09
CA GLN A 82 -0.30 8.18 15.73
C GLN A 82 -0.32 9.30 14.66
N PHE A 83 0.34 10.43 14.91
CA PHE A 83 0.56 11.53 13.96
C PHE A 83 -0.64 12.44 13.64
N MET A 84 -1.72 12.45 14.42
CA MET A 84 -2.71 13.50 14.31
C MET A 84 -2.21 14.77 15.00
N ARG A 85 -2.32 15.89 14.31
CA ARG A 85 -1.86 17.18 14.82
C ARG A 85 -2.97 17.88 15.60
N ILE A 86 -2.61 18.76 16.52
CA ILE A 86 -3.58 19.52 17.32
C ILE A 86 -4.59 20.31 16.45
N GLN A 87 -4.20 20.73 15.23
CA GLN A 87 -5.09 21.42 14.29
C GLN A 87 -6.17 20.46 13.73
N GLU A 88 -5.91 19.16 13.70
CA GLU A 88 -6.82 18.13 13.20
C GLU A 88 -7.75 17.60 14.28
N ILE A 89 -7.38 17.76 15.54
CA ILE A 89 -8.13 17.23 16.70
C ILE A 89 -8.57 18.33 17.69
N GLY A 90 -8.63 19.59 17.22
CA GLY A 90 -8.84 20.74 18.10
C GLY A 90 -10.14 20.71 18.87
N LEU A 91 -11.24 20.23 18.29
CA LEU A 91 -12.52 20.04 18.99
C LEU A 91 -12.42 18.95 20.07
N TYR A 92 -11.83 17.82 19.73
CA TYR A 92 -11.57 16.71 20.67
C TYR A 92 -10.70 17.16 21.85
N ALA A 93 -9.69 17.96 21.59
CA ALA A 93 -8.78 18.51 22.59
C ALA A 93 -9.38 19.72 23.36
N GLY A 94 -10.55 20.22 22.97
CA GLY A 94 -11.20 21.36 23.60
C GLY A 94 -10.54 22.72 23.36
N VAL A 95 -9.78 22.87 22.27
CA VAL A 95 -9.01 24.09 21.94
C VAL A 95 -9.46 24.79 20.65
N ALA A 96 -10.39 24.19 19.90
CA ALA A 96 -10.92 24.75 18.64
C ALA A 96 -12.36 24.27 18.38
N GLU A 97 -13.00 24.81 17.33
CA GLU A 97 -14.36 24.42 16.91
C GLU A 97 -14.38 23.22 15.94
N CYS A 98 -13.26 22.82 15.40
CA CYS A 98 -13.01 21.63 14.56
C CYS A 98 -11.72 20.97 15.02
N CYS A 99 -11.51 19.72 14.87
CA CYS A 99 -12.34 18.60 14.44
C CYS A 99 -12.18 17.46 15.47
N THR A 100 -12.82 16.33 15.25
CA THR A 100 -12.70 15.13 16.10
C THR A 100 -12.12 14.00 15.28
N PRO A 101 -11.16 13.18 15.77
CA PRO A 101 -10.70 11.99 15.08
C PRO A 101 -11.88 11.05 14.80
N ALA A 102 -11.95 10.51 13.59
CA ALA A 102 -12.87 9.42 13.31
C ALA A 102 -12.46 8.15 14.09
N PRO A 103 -13.38 7.20 14.36
CA PRO A 103 -12.99 5.86 14.78
C PRO A 103 -11.98 5.23 13.81
N PRO A 104 -11.03 4.40 14.27
CA PRO A 104 -9.91 3.95 13.44
C PRO A 104 -10.31 3.05 12.27
N ILE A 105 -11.44 2.35 12.37
CA ILE A 105 -11.99 1.53 11.28
C ILE A 105 -13.18 2.26 10.67
N LEU A 106 -13.15 2.42 9.36
CA LEU A 106 -14.20 3.05 8.57
C LEU A 106 -14.66 2.06 7.50
N GLU A 107 -15.97 1.93 7.33
CA GLU A 107 -16.59 1.10 6.30
C GLU A 107 -17.45 1.97 5.40
N PHE A 108 -17.19 1.91 4.09
CA PHE A 108 -17.91 2.67 3.08
C PHE A 108 -18.64 1.75 2.12
N ASP A 109 -19.76 2.25 1.54
CA ASP A 109 -20.35 1.63 0.36
C ASP A 109 -19.62 2.08 -0.94
N LEU A 110 -20.01 1.48 -2.06
CA LEU A 110 -19.45 1.83 -3.39
C LEU A 110 -19.61 3.30 -3.76
N GLU A 111 -20.67 3.96 -3.28
CA GLU A 111 -20.99 5.37 -3.51
C GLU A 111 -20.21 6.31 -2.56
N GLY A 112 -19.41 5.75 -1.64
CA GLY A 112 -18.59 6.49 -0.68
C GLY A 112 -19.35 6.98 0.55
N ASN A 113 -20.56 6.49 0.82
CA ASN A 113 -21.22 6.76 2.10
C ASN A 113 -20.53 5.97 3.21
N LEU A 114 -20.23 6.64 4.31
CA LEU A 114 -19.80 5.95 5.53
C LEU A 114 -21.01 5.19 6.10
N ILE A 115 -20.91 3.87 6.17
CA ILE A 115 -21.97 2.99 6.68
C ILE A 115 -21.68 2.43 8.06
N ASN A 116 -20.40 2.33 8.45
CA ASN A 116 -20.00 1.92 9.79
C ASN A 116 -18.66 2.56 10.18
N ALA A 117 -18.45 2.76 11.51
CA ALA A 117 -17.19 3.25 12.05
C ALA A 117 -17.03 2.80 13.50
N TRP A 118 -15.91 2.15 13.83
CA TRP A 118 -15.70 1.57 15.16
C TRP A 118 -14.21 1.37 15.48
N GLY A 119 -13.93 0.82 16.66
CA GLY A 119 -12.60 0.43 17.11
C GLY A 119 -11.90 1.45 17.99
N GLY A 120 -10.68 1.12 18.34
CA GLY A 120 -9.84 1.89 19.24
C GLY A 120 -9.64 1.22 20.59
N PRO A 121 -8.76 1.79 21.44
CA PRO A 121 -8.51 1.27 22.77
C PRO A 121 -9.73 1.50 23.68
N VAL A 122 -10.10 0.47 24.45
CA VAL A 122 -11.17 0.53 25.44
C VAL A 122 -10.61 0.07 26.79
N GLU A 123 -10.80 0.88 27.83
CA GLU A 123 -10.34 0.52 29.17
C GLU A 123 -11.07 -0.73 29.68
N GLY A 124 -10.31 -1.71 30.15
CA GLY A 124 -10.84 -2.99 30.64
C GLY A 124 -11.31 -3.97 29.56
N ALA A 125 -11.06 -3.68 28.29
CA ALA A 125 -11.34 -4.62 27.20
C ALA A 125 -10.48 -5.90 27.33
N PRO A 126 -10.96 -7.04 26.78
CA PRO A 126 -10.20 -8.28 26.77
C PRO A 126 -9.07 -8.30 25.73
N TYR A 127 -8.79 -7.19 25.09
CA TYR A 127 -7.75 -7.03 24.07
C TYR A 127 -6.90 -5.79 24.35
N ILE A 128 -5.71 -5.77 23.72
CA ILE A 128 -4.86 -4.58 23.66
C ILE A 128 -4.91 -4.06 22.22
N TRP A 129 -5.48 -2.86 22.02
CA TRP A 129 -5.52 -2.22 20.71
C TRP A 129 -4.09 -1.84 20.27
N PRO A 130 -3.73 -1.99 18.98
CA PRO A 130 -2.41 -1.62 18.49
C PRO A 130 -2.04 -0.17 18.82
N GLU A 131 -0.79 0.04 19.23
CA GLU A 131 -0.26 1.38 19.47
C GLU A 131 -0.22 2.20 18.17
N SER A 132 0.01 1.54 17.04
CA SER A 132 -0.02 2.17 15.71
C SER A 132 -0.71 1.25 14.71
N ASN A 133 -1.95 1.59 14.36
CA ASN A 133 -2.75 0.83 13.39
C ASN A 133 -2.00 0.65 12.06
N HIS A 134 -2.12 -0.55 11.44
CA HIS A 134 -1.49 -0.80 10.15
C HIS A 134 -2.36 -1.65 9.20
N GLY A 135 -2.16 -2.95 9.09
CA GLY A 135 -2.91 -3.80 8.17
C GLY A 135 -4.38 -3.99 8.56
N ILE A 136 -5.24 -4.16 7.59
CA ILE A 136 -6.64 -4.54 7.72
C ILE A 136 -7.00 -5.53 6.63
N GLU A 137 -7.78 -6.55 6.97
CA GLU A 137 -8.29 -7.55 6.03
C GLU A 137 -9.65 -8.06 6.50
N VAL A 138 -10.59 -8.28 5.59
CA VAL A 138 -11.94 -8.73 5.89
C VAL A 138 -12.16 -10.14 5.33
N ALA A 139 -12.29 -11.10 6.23
CA ALA A 139 -12.57 -12.48 5.85
C ALA A 139 -13.96 -12.63 5.19
N PRO A 140 -14.20 -13.64 4.35
CA PRO A 140 -15.49 -13.88 3.71
C PRO A 140 -16.67 -14.03 4.68
N ASN A 141 -16.42 -14.45 5.92
CA ASN A 141 -17.44 -14.52 6.95
C ASN A 141 -17.75 -13.15 7.61
N GLY A 142 -17.04 -12.10 7.23
CA GLY A 142 -17.14 -10.74 7.75
C GLY A 142 -16.25 -10.45 8.97
N ASP A 143 -15.39 -11.36 9.40
CA ASP A 143 -14.43 -11.08 10.47
C ASP A 143 -13.35 -10.12 9.96
N VAL A 144 -13.08 -9.08 10.74
CA VAL A 144 -12.10 -8.03 10.42
C VAL A 144 -10.81 -8.28 11.19
N TRP A 145 -9.71 -8.48 10.48
CA TRP A 145 -8.39 -8.70 11.03
C TRP A 145 -7.60 -7.40 11.02
N ILE A 146 -6.93 -7.06 12.11
CA ILE A 146 -6.25 -5.75 12.28
C ILE A 146 -4.86 -5.97 12.84
N GLY A 147 -3.87 -5.51 12.09
CA GLY A 147 -2.47 -5.47 12.49
C GLY A 147 -2.02 -4.12 13.04
N GLY A 148 -0.82 -4.07 13.58
CA GLY A 148 -0.20 -2.85 14.06
C GLY A 148 1.32 -2.85 13.91
N ASN A 149 1.91 -1.65 13.84
CA ASN A 149 3.35 -1.46 13.73
C ASN A 149 3.96 -0.54 14.80
N GLY A 150 3.27 -0.30 15.89
CA GLY A 150 3.79 0.40 17.06
C GLY A 150 4.83 -0.39 17.85
N GLY A 151 5.44 0.24 18.83
CA GLY A 151 6.50 -0.35 19.64
C GLY A 151 6.19 -1.75 20.18
N PRO A 152 5.04 -1.96 20.87
CA PRO A 152 4.67 -3.23 21.49
C PRO A 152 3.78 -4.13 20.60
N ASP A 153 3.50 -3.77 19.34
CA ASP A 153 2.51 -4.43 18.49
C ASP A 153 3.04 -5.78 17.98
N SER A 154 2.98 -6.82 18.82
CA SER A 154 3.43 -8.18 18.54
C SER A 154 2.28 -9.18 18.32
N HIS A 155 1.10 -8.65 17.94
CA HIS A 155 -0.14 -9.41 17.78
C HIS A 155 -1.04 -8.84 16.68
N VAL A 156 -2.06 -9.61 16.32
CA VAL A 156 -3.15 -9.23 15.41
C VAL A 156 -4.47 -9.40 16.18
N LEU A 157 -5.41 -8.50 15.97
CA LEU A 157 -6.76 -8.57 16.54
C LEU A 157 -7.77 -9.02 15.50
N VAL A 158 -8.78 -9.76 15.93
CA VAL A 158 -9.91 -10.17 15.10
C VAL A 158 -11.21 -9.72 15.74
N PHE A 159 -12.02 -9.01 14.98
CA PHE A 159 -13.34 -8.52 15.38
C PHE A 159 -14.40 -8.99 14.39
N SER A 160 -15.66 -8.99 14.83
CA SER A 160 -16.76 -9.06 13.88
C SER A 160 -16.82 -7.78 13.04
N ARG A 161 -17.58 -7.80 11.96
CA ARG A 161 -17.86 -6.62 11.12
C ARG A 161 -18.35 -5.42 11.92
N ASP A 162 -19.13 -5.66 12.96
CA ASP A 162 -19.72 -4.61 13.81
C ASP A 162 -18.81 -4.17 14.97
N GLY A 163 -17.56 -4.68 15.00
CA GLY A 163 -16.56 -4.29 16.00
C GLY A 163 -16.65 -5.07 17.32
N GLU A 164 -17.33 -6.22 17.35
CA GLU A 164 -17.30 -7.10 18.51
C GLU A 164 -16.01 -7.92 18.52
N TYR A 165 -15.28 -7.91 19.64
CA TYR A 165 -14.03 -8.65 19.78
C TYR A 165 -14.24 -10.16 19.68
N ILE A 166 -13.45 -10.83 18.86
CA ILE A 166 -13.47 -12.29 18.68
C ILE A 166 -12.25 -12.92 19.34
N ARG A 167 -11.03 -12.48 18.93
CA ARG A 167 -9.78 -13.06 19.46
C ARG A 167 -8.57 -12.17 19.23
N THR A 168 -7.49 -12.49 19.94
CA THR A 168 -6.13 -12.03 19.66
C THR A 168 -5.32 -13.19 19.10
N VAL A 169 -4.57 -12.94 18.04
CA VAL A 169 -3.60 -13.86 17.43
C VAL A 169 -2.22 -13.35 17.71
N GLY A 170 -1.42 -14.16 18.42
CA GLY A 170 -0.14 -13.74 18.98
C GLY A 170 -0.26 -13.26 20.42
N MET A 171 0.83 -12.78 20.98
CA MET A 171 0.94 -12.35 22.38
C MET A 171 1.37 -10.87 22.46
N PRO A 172 0.45 -9.98 22.88
CA PRO A 172 0.75 -8.55 22.96
C PRO A 172 1.92 -8.23 23.89
N GLY A 173 2.88 -7.44 23.41
CA GLY A 173 4.04 -6.98 24.19
C GLY A 173 5.14 -8.03 24.40
N GLU A 174 5.03 -9.22 23.78
CA GLU A 174 6.09 -10.21 23.83
C GLU A 174 7.27 -9.80 22.93
N GLU A 175 8.46 -10.29 23.24
CA GLU A 175 9.67 -10.02 22.46
C GLU A 175 9.51 -10.52 21.01
N MET A 176 9.87 -9.68 20.05
CA MET A 176 9.75 -9.95 18.63
C MET A 176 11.00 -10.66 18.13
N ASP A 177 10.80 -11.79 17.46
CA ASP A 177 11.84 -12.63 16.86
C ASP A 177 11.27 -13.26 15.60
N SER A 178 12.01 -13.22 14.51
CA SER A 178 11.57 -13.79 13.22
C SER A 178 11.36 -15.31 13.25
N ASN A 179 11.81 -15.99 14.29
CA ASN A 179 11.59 -17.43 14.50
C ASN A 179 10.56 -17.74 15.61
N SER A 180 9.96 -16.71 16.24
CA SER A 180 8.89 -16.90 17.23
C SER A 180 7.65 -17.54 16.57
N THR A 181 6.93 -18.37 17.31
CA THR A 181 5.63 -18.94 16.92
C THR A 181 4.46 -18.34 17.70
N THR A 182 4.75 -17.39 18.58
CA THR A 182 3.79 -16.77 19.50
C THR A 182 3.74 -15.25 19.42
N ALA A 183 4.80 -14.60 18.92
CA ALA A 183 4.88 -13.16 18.75
C ALA A 183 5.19 -12.80 17.30
N TYR A 184 4.60 -11.71 16.83
CA TYR A 184 4.83 -11.15 15.50
C TYR A 184 5.63 -9.85 15.61
N GLY A 185 6.33 -9.48 14.54
CA GLY A 185 7.24 -8.33 14.53
C GLY A 185 6.65 -7.10 13.84
N ARG A 186 5.51 -6.62 14.32
CA ARG A 186 4.79 -5.48 13.76
C ARG A 186 4.29 -5.77 12.35
N VAL A 187 3.19 -6.51 12.27
CA VAL A 187 2.57 -6.97 11.03
C VAL A 187 2.17 -5.77 10.16
N ALA A 188 2.71 -5.74 8.94
CA ALA A 188 2.46 -4.67 7.99
C ALA A 188 1.13 -4.87 7.27
N GLU A 189 0.86 -6.11 6.85
CA GLU A 189 -0.34 -6.47 6.11
C GLU A 189 -0.80 -7.86 6.50
N ILE A 190 -2.06 -8.11 6.24
CA ILE A 190 -2.76 -9.35 6.48
C ILE A 190 -3.50 -9.68 5.19
N ALA A 191 -3.33 -10.91 4.68
CA ALA A 191 -4.06 -11.37 3.51
C ALA A 191 -4.64 -12.77 3.75
N ILE A 192 -5.79 -13.08 3.18
CA ILE A 192 -6.56 -14.29 3.48
C ILE A 192 -6.71 -15.18 2.25
N ASP A 193 -6.26 -16.43 2.34
CA ASP A 193 -6.70 -17.52 1.47
C ASP A 193 -7.78 -18.35 2.18
N ALA A 194 -9.04 -17.99 1.97
CA ALA A 194 -10.15 -18.67 2.59
C ALA A 194 -10.30 -20.13 2.09
N SER A 195 -9.88 -20.42 0.86
CA SER A 195 -9.93 -21.74 0.27
C SER A 195 -9.00 -22.73 0.96
N ALA A 196 -7.83 -22.24 1.39
CA ALA A 196 -6.84 -22.99 2.15
C ALA A 196 -7.06 -22.93 3.68
N ASN A 197 -8.02 -22.11 4.15
CA ASN A 197 -8.19 -21.77 5.56
C ASN A 197 -6.89 -21.20 6.16
N GLU A 198 -6.28 -20.23 5.47
CA GLU A 198 -4.99 -19.63 5.83
C GLU A 198 -5.05 -18.10 5.83
N VAL A 199 -4.27 -17.51 6.73
CA VAL A 199 -4.02 -16.09 6.77
C VAL A 199 -2.51 -15.89 6.71
N TYR A 200 -2.07 -15.02 5.83
CA TYR A 200 -0.69 -14.64 5.62
C TYR A 200 -0.43 -13.30 6.28
N PHE A 201 0.58 -13.23 7.13
CA PHE A 201 1.04 -12.00 7.73
C PHE A 201 2.33 -11.56 7.06
N ALA A 202 2.34 -10.38 6.48
CA ALA A 202 3.56 -9.66 6.13
C ALA A 202 4.21 -9.17 7.43
N ASP A 203 4.94 -10.07 8.09
CA ASP A 203 5.49 -9.88 9.43
C ASP A 203 6.90 -9.25 9.34
N GLY A 204 6.93 -7.92 9.02
CA GLY A 204 8.09 -7.33 8.41
C GLY A 204 8.68 -6.05 8.98
N TYR A 205 8.02 -5.29 9.86
CA TYR A 205 8.63 -4.06 10.40
C TYR A 205 9.77 -4.32 11.39
N VAL A 206 9.75 -5.46 12.06
CA VAL A 206 10.84 -5.94 12.92
C VAL A 206 11.32 -7.29 12.45
N ASN A 207 10.41 -8.24 12.27
CA ASN A 207 10.71 -9.57 11.75
C ASN A 207 11.00 -9.51 10.22
N LYS A 208 11.60 -10.58 9.70
CA LYS A 208 12.00 -10.71 8.29
C LYS A 208 11.35 -11.94 7.66
N ARG A 209 9.98 -11.99 7.72
CA ARG A 209 9.27 -13.20 7.31
C ARG A 209 7.85 -12.95 6.82
N VAL A 210 7.32 -13.95 6.12
CA VAL A 210 5.89 -14.22 6.05
C VAL A 210 5.55 -15.24 7.13
N ALA A 211 4.52 -14.98 7.92
CA ALA A 211 4.00 -15.95 8.88
C ALA A 211 2.59 -16.37 8.47
N VAL A 212 2.26 -17.66 8.62
CA VAL A 212 0.95 -18.20 8.22
C VAL A 212 0.25 -18.78 9.43
N VAL A 213 -1.02 -18.40 9.59
CA VAL A 213 -1.88 -18.90 10.65
C VAL A 213 -3.14 -19.52 10.06
N ASP A 214 -3.84 -20.30 10.86
CA ASP A 214 -5.13 -20.88 10.51
C ASP A 214 -6.24 -19.85 10.62
N LEU A 215 -7.03 -19.64 9.58
CA LEU A 215 -8.07 -18.62 9.52
C LEU A 215 -9.16 -18.83 10.61
N ALA A 216 -9.59 -20.07 10.80
CA ALA A 216 -10.68 -20.37 11.74
C ALA A 216 -10.26 -20.20 13.21
N THR A 217 -8.99 -20.47 13.55
CA THR A 217 -8.52 -20.56 14.93
C THR A 217 -7.46 -19.50 15.31
N GLY A 218 -6.74 -18.94 14.35
CA GLY A 218 -5.56 -18.11 14.57
C GLY A 218 -4.31 -18.90 14.97
N ALA A 219 -4.35 -20.25 14.92
CA ALA A 219 -3.22 -21.09 15.29
C ALA A 219 -2.07 -20.95 14.30
N PHE A 220 -0.86 -20.79 14.80
CA PHE A 220 0.34 -20.72 13.97
C PHE A 220 0.53 -22.03 13.14
N LYS A 221 0.86 -21.88 11.86
CA LYS A 221 1.09 -23.01 10.92
C LYS A 221 2.56 -23.11 10.50
N ARG A 222 3.12 -22.05 9.95
CA ARG A 222 4.49 -22.00 9.40
C ARG A 222 4.96 -20.57 9.15
N TYR A 223 6.22 -20.41 8.79
CA TYR A 223 6.81 -19.16 8.30
C TYR A 223 7.96 -19.43 7.33
N TRP A 224 8.36 -18.41 6.59
CA TRP A 224 9.58 -18.41 5.76
C TRP A 224 10.10 -16.99 5.57
N GLY A 225 11.42 -16.88 5.31
CA GLY A 225 12.12 -15.66 4.92
C GLY A 225 12.34 -15.57 3.41
N ALA A 226 13.14 -14.59 2.98
CA ALA A 226 13.51 -14.41 1.58
C ALA A 226 14.10 -15.71 0.99
N TYR A 227 13.76 -15.99 -0.26
CA TYR A 227 14.15 -17.20 -1.00
C TYR A 227 13.74 -18.53 -0.33
N GLY A 228 12.79 -18.50 0.60
CA GLY A 228 12.39 -19.66 1.41
C GLY A 228 13.39 -20.01 2.51
N ASN A 229 14.37 -19.16 2.77
CA ASN A 229 15.34 -19.35 3.83
C ASN A 229 14.69 -19.23 5.21
N ARG A 230 15.29 -19.87 6.20
CA ARG A 230 14.97 -19.57 7.59
C ARG A 230 15.37 -18.11 7.89
N PRO A 231 14.51 -17.30 8.52
CA PRO A 231 14.86 -15.94 8.91
C PRO A 231 16.06 -15.87 9.83
N ASP A 232 16.93 -14.89 9.57
CA ASP A 232 18.09 -14.53 10.37
C ASP A 232 18.06 -13.02 10.63
N ASP A 233 17.79 -12.64 11.87
CA ASP A 233 17.64 -11.24 12.27
C ASP A 233 18.98 -10.50 12.32
N ASP A 234 20.09 -11.22 12.46
CA ASP A 234 21.45 -10.68 12.49
C ASP A 234 22.10 -10.57 11.10
N ALA A 235 21.45 -11.07 10.06
CA ALA A 235 21.99 -11.05 8.70
C ALA A 235 22.16 -9.62 8.16
N ASP A 236 23.24 -9.41 7.39
CA ASP A 236 23.42 -8.20 6.60
C ASP A 236 22.40 -8.16 5.46
N VAL A 237 21.56 -7.15 5.47
CA VAL A 237 20.51 -6.90 4.49
C VAL A 237 20.76 -5.64 3.67
N THR A 238 22.02 -5.25 3.53
CA THR A 238 22.42 -4.13 2.67
C THR A 238 21.92 -4.37 1.24
N TYR A 239 21.29 -3.36 0.66
CA TYR A 239 20.80 -3.36 -0.71
C TYR A 239 21.55 -2.30 -1.51
N THR A 240 22.06 -2.69 -2.68
CA THR A 240 22.71 -1.81 -3.66
C THR A 240 22.05 -2.00 -5.01
N PRO A 241 21.50 -0.93 -5.64
CA PRO A 241 20.90 -1.03 -6.97
C PRO A 241 21.82 -1.65 -8.00
N GLY A 242 21.31 -2.63 -8.74
CA GLY A 242 22.06 -3.33 -9.78
C GLY A 242 22.96 -4.48 -9.30
N GLU A 243 23.00 -4.73 -7.99
CA GLU A 243 23.64 -5.91 -7.40
C GLU A 243 22.58 -6.94 -6.98
N PRO A 244 22.93 -8.22 -6.80
CA PRO A 244 22.03 -9.22 -6.26
C PRO A 244 21.44 -8.77 -4.92
N GLY A 245 20.14 -8.95 -4.72
CA GLY A 245 19.47 -8.61 -3.48
C GLY A 245 19.96 -9.45 -2.28
N PRO A 246 19.72 -8.94 -1.04
CA PRO A 246 20.12 -9.67 0.18
C PRO A 246 19.36 -11.00 0.29
N GLN A 247 20.01 -12.00 0.91
CA GLN A 247 19.47 -13.35 1.06
C GLN A 247 18.43 -13.49 2.17
N GLN A 248 18.22 -12.44 2.93
CA GLN A 248 17.10 -12.26 3.87
C GLN A 248 16.23 -11.10 3.37
N PHE A 249 15.00 -11.02 3.84
CA PHE A 249 14.21 -9.82 3.59
C PHE A 249 14.89 -8.61 4.22
N ARG A 250 15.05 -7.55 3.43
CA ARG A 250 15.57 -6.29 3.95
C ARG A 250 14.56 -5.63 4.86
N GLY A 251 13.29 -5.78 4.48
CA GLY A 251 12.16 -5.26 5.22
C GLY A 251 11.86 -3.77 4.97
N PRO A 252 10.67 -3.35 5.41
CA PRO A 252 9.67 -4.28 5.93
C PRO A 252 9.21 -5.26 4.85
N VAL A 253 8.88 -6.51 5.24
CA VAL A 253 8.00 -7.36 4.45
C VAL A 253 6.64 -6.71 4.54
N HIS A 254 6.16 -6.11 3.43
CA HIS A 254 5.09 -5.13 3.51
C HIS A 254 3.77 -5.61 2.90
N CYS A 255 3.81 -6.59 1.99
CA CYS A 255 2.67 -7.33 1.51
C CYS A 255 2.95 -8.84 1.45
N ALA A 256 1.91 -9.68 1.49
CA ALA A 256 2.00 -11.13 1.33
C ALA A 256 0.71 -11.70 0.72
N GLU A 257 0.43 -11.36 -0.54
CA GLU A 257 -0.83 -11.57 -1.23
C GLU A 257 -0.94 -12.95 -1.88
N PRO A 258 -1.91 -13.80 -1.49
CA PRO A 258 -2.20 -15.05 -2.16
C PRO A 258 -2.97 -14.81 -3.47
N SER A 259 -2.58 -15.51 -4.54
CA SER A 259 -3.27 -15.48 -5.82
C SER A 259 -4.15 -16.71 -6.06
N ASN A 260 -5.12 -16.59 -6.99
CA ASN A 260 -6.09 -17.65 -7.31
C ASN A 260 -5.43 -18.95 -7.80
N ASP A 261 -4.26 -18.87 -8.41
CA ASP A 261 -3.50 -20.02 -8.90
C ASP A 261 -2.55 -20.64 -7.86
N GLY A 262 -2.67 -20.22 -6.61
CA GLY A 262 -1.97 -20.81 -5.47
C GLY A 262 -0.51 -20.38 -5.36
N LEU A 263 -0.19 -19.12 -5.68
CA LEU A 263 1.08 -18.48 -5.39
C LEU A 263 0.90 -17.41 -4.31
N VAL A 264 2.00 -16.99 -3.69
CA VAL A 264 2.03 -15.90 -2.70
C VAL A 264 3.05 -14.86 -3.15
N TYR A 265 2.60 -13.65 -3.35
CA TYR A 265 3.42 -12.52 -3.79
C TYR A 265 3.82 -11.69 -2.56
N VAL A 266 5.12 -11.50 -2.35
CA VAL A 266 5.66 -10.91 -1.12
C VAL A 266 6.47 -9.66 -1.44
N CYS A 267 6.04 -8.51 -0.93
CA CYS A 267 6.73 -7.24 -1.07
C CYS A 267 7.87 -7.10 -0.05
N ASP A 268 9.10 -7.15 -0.48
CA ASP A 268 10.26 -6.72 0.30
C ASP A 268 10.58 -5.26 -0.03
N ARG A 269 9.85 -4.37 0.65
CA ARG A 269 9.74 -2.95 0.31
C ARG A 269 11.09 -2.27 0.18
N GLY A 270 11.96 -2.46 1.16
CA GLY A 270 13.25 -1.80 1.20
C GLY A 270 14.28 -2.33 0.19
N ALA A 271 14.03 -3.49 -0.43
CA ALA A 271 14.86 -4.06 -1.49
C ALA A 271 14.24 -3.90 -2.88
N ASP A 272 13.18 -3.09 -3.01
CA ASP A 272 12.51 -2.77 -4.28
C ASP A 272 12.03 -4.01 -5.05
N ARG A 273 11.66 -5.10 -4.34
CA ARG A 273 11.35 -6.39 -4.98
C ARG A 273 10.04 -6.99 -4.51
N VAL A 274 9.45 -7.77 -5.41
CA VAL A 274 8.41 -8.75 -5.12
C VAL A 274 9.00 -10.14 -5.32
N GLN A 275 8.94 -10.97 -4.30
CA GLN A 275 9.29 -12.38 -4.39
C GLN A 275 8.02 -13.23 -4.43
N ILE A 276 8.02 -14.26 -5.29
CA ILE A 276 6.90 -15.16 -5.48
C ILE A 276 7.23 -16.50 -4.86
N PHE A 277 6.28 -17.04 -4.10
CA PHE A 277 6.41 -18.30 -3.40
C PHE A 277 5.23 -19.23 -3.66
N ARG A 278 5.43 -20.51 -3.40
CA ARG A 278 4.32 -21.42 -3.13
C ARG A 278 3.84 -21.22 -1.69
N PRO A 279 2.59 -21.65 -1.36
CA PRO A 279 2.06 -21.51 0.01
C PRO A 279 2.90 -22.18 1.11
N ASP A 280 3.72 -23.19 0.74
CA ASP A 280 4.63 -23.86 1.69
C ASP A 280 5.95 -23.10 1.94
N GLY A 281 6.13 -21.93 1.33
CA GLY A 281 7.34 -21.11 1.41
C GLY A 281 8.41 -21.45 0.37
N THR A 282 8.13 -22.39 -0.57
CA THR A 282 9.06 -22.68 -1.67
C THR A 282 9.16 -21.49 -2.60
N TYR A 283 10.35 -20.93 -2.76
CA TYR A 283 10.64 -19.80 -3.65
C TYR A 283 10.43 -20.18 -5.13
N VAL A 284 9.83 -19.27 -5.90
CA VAL A 284 9.57 -19.43 -7.33
C VAL A 284 10.37 -18.44 -8.16
N SER A 285 10.18 -17.14 -7.93
CA SER A 285 10.86 -16.07 -8.70
C SER A 285 10.95 -14.75 -7.94
N GLU A 286 11.70 -13.80 -8.49
CA GLU A 286 11.90 -12.46 -7.96
C GLU A 286 11.80 -11.45 -9.09
N HIS A 287 11.15 -10.32 -8.82
CA HIS A 287 11.04 -9.19 -9.74
C HIS A 287 11.32 -7.88 -9.00
N ILE A 288 12.16 -7.04 -9.59
CA ILE A 288 12.62 -5.78 -8.99
C ILE A 288 11.96 -4.61 -9.72
N TYR A 289 11.40 -3.68 -8.96
CA TYR A 289 10.70 -2.50 -9.48
C TYR A 289 11.36 -1.22 -8.99
N ASN A 290 11.70 -0.31 -9.90
CA ASN A 290 12.34 0.97 -9.59
C ASN A 290 13.57 0.81 -8.67
N PRO A 291 14.60 0.03 -9.04
CA PRO A 291 15.68 -0.44 -8.16
C PRO A 291 16.54 0.66 -7.55
N ALA A 292 16.39 1.91 -7.99
CA ALA A 292 17.11 3.06 -7.43
C ALA A 292 16.33 3.80 -6.34
N THR A 293 15.24 3.22 -5.84
CA THR A 293 14.40 3.82 -4.79
C THR A 293 14.97 3.49 -3.41
N LEU A 294 15.94 4.30 -2.96
CA LEU A 294 16.76 3.96 -1.79
C LEU A 294 16.18 4.37 -0.43
N ALA A 295 15.17 5.25 -0.38
CA ALA A 295 14.63 5.76 0.90
C ALA A 295 13.79 4.69 1.61
N GLN A 296 12.53 4.57 1.25
CA GLN A 296 11.64 3.58 1.85
C GLN A 296 11.30 2.42 0.91
N GLY A 297 11.91 2.40 -0.28
CA GLY A 297 11.67 1.39 -1.32
C GLY A 297 10.38 1.63 -2.11
N SER A 298 10.21 0.85 -3.17
CA SER A 298 9.17 1.04 -4.19
C SER A 298 7.98 0.07 -4.06
N THR A 299 8.18 -1.11 -3.47
CA THR A 299 7.14 -2.16 -3.44
C THR A 299 6.38 -2.12 -2.11
N TRP A 300 5.41 -1.19 -2.01
CA TRP A 300 4.69 -1.00 -0.76
C TRP A 300 3.54 -1.97 -0.60
N ASP A 301 2.70 -2.10 -1.61
CA ASP A 301 1.55 -2.98 -1.56
C ASP A 301 1.10 -3.36 -2.96
N ILE A 302 0.40 -4.48 -3.12
CA ILE A 302 -0.16 -4.94 -4.38
C ILE A 302 -1.61 -5.38 -4.23
N ALA A 303 -2.38 -5.22 -5.30
CA ALA A 303 -3.67 -5.87 -5.48
C ALA A 303 -3.73 -6.52 -6.86
N PHE A 304 -4.51 -7.57 -6.99
CA PHE A 304 -4.77 -8.23 -8.27
C PHE A 304 -6.00 -7.63 -8.96
N SER A 305 -6.03 -7.72 -10.28
CA SER A 305 -7.28 -7.50 -11.02
C SER A 305 -8.32 -8.55 -10.63
N PRO A 306 -9.63 -8.22 -10.60
CA PRO A 306 -10.66 -9.10 -10.06
C PRO A 306 -11.13 -10.22 -11.03
N ASP A 307 -10.53 -10.30 -12.23
CA ASP A 307 -10.80 -11.40 -13.15
C ASP A 307 -10.29 -12.74 -12.59
N GLU A 308 -10.83 -13.87 -13.07
CA GLU A 308 -10.53 -15.21 -12.57
C GLU A 308 -9.03 -15.55 -12.67
N ASP A 309 -8.38 -15.09 -13.75
CA ASP A 309 -6.96 -15.33 -14.03
C ASP A 309 -6.05 -14.31 -13.33
N GLN A 310 -6.62 -13.23 -12.76
CA GLN A 310 -5.86 -12.13 -12.15
C GLN A 310 -4.77 -11.63 -13.10
N GLU A 311 -5.14 -11.25 -14.33
CA GLU A 311 -4.22 -10.93 -15.42
C GLU A 311 -3.26 -9.77 -15.07
N PHE A 312 -3.65 -8.89 -14.15
CA PHE A 312 -2.86 -7.71 -13.79
C PHE A 312 -2.59 -7.63 -12.29
N ILE A 313 -1.43 -7.04 -11.98
CA ILE A 313 -1.06 -6.62 -10.62
C ILE A 313 -1.02 -5.10 -10.61
N TYR A 314 -1.58 -4.50 -9.59
CA TYR A 314 -1.53 -3.08 -9.28
C TYR A 314 -0.59 -2.86 -8.11
N LEU A 315 0.57 -2.24 -8.36
CA LEU A 315 1.61 -2.02 -7.35
C LEU A 315 1.58 -0.56 -6.87
N ALA A 316 1.37 -0.37 -5.59
CA ALA A 316 1.52 0.92 -4.94
C ALA A 316 3.01 1.21 -4.66
N ASP A 317 3.55 2.25 -5.29
CA ASP A 317 4.89 2.77 -5.06
C ASP A 317 4.80 4.05 -4.21
N GLY A 318 4.81 3.87 -2.89
CA GLY A 318 4.62 4.95 -1.95
C GLY A 318 5.76 5.96 -1.90
N GLN A 319 6.96 5.59 -2.33
CA GLN A 319 8.10 6.50 -2.36
C GLN A 319 8.14 7.35 -3.63
N ASN A 320 7.71 6.82 -4.77
CA ASN A 320 7.70 7.54 -6.05
C ASN A 320 6.32 8.12 -6.38
N PHE A 321 5.32 7.93 -5.51
CA PHE A 321 3.96 8.48 -5.63
C PHE A 321 3.24 8.03 -6.90
N LYS A 322 3.31 6.72 -7.18
CA LYS A 322 2.77 6.11 -8.39
C LYS A 322 2.05 4.80 -8.10
N ILE A 323 1.17 4.43 -9.03
CA ILE A 323 0.62 3.08 -9.16
C ILE A 323 1.16 2.50 -10.46
N SER A 324 1.75 1.31 -10.38
CA SER A 324 2.20 0.56 -11.55
C SER A 324 1.17 -0.48 -11.96
N ILE A 325 0.87 -0.55 -13.24
CA ILE A 325 0.06 -1.61 -13.84
C ILE A 325 1.03 -2.63 -14.44
N ILE A 326 0.99 -3.83 -13.91
CA ILE A 326 1.93 -4.91 -14.23
C ILE A 326 1.14 -6.04 -14.90
N ASP A 327 1.63 -6.55 -16.01
CA ASP A 327 1.17 -7.81 -16.59
C ASP A 327 1.67 -8.97 -15.73
N ARG A 328 0.75 -9.75 -15.17
CA ARG A 328 1.10 -10.75 -14.15
C ARG A 328 1.88 -11.93 -14.71
N GLU A 329 1.65 -12.33 -15.97
CA GLU A 329 2.35 -13.46 -16.60
C GLU A 329 3.83 -13.13 -16.84
N SER A 330 4.10 -11.95 -17.41
CA SER A 330 5.46 -11.51 -17.73
C SER A 330 6.14 -10.76 -16.56
N MET A 331 5.39 -10.28 -15.60
CA MET A 331 5.82 -9.38 -14.52
C MET A 331 6.41 -8.06 -15.05
N GLU A 332 6.07 -7.66 -16.28
CA GLU A 332 6.51 -6.40 -16.87
C GLU A 332 5.54 -5.26 -16.51
N VAL A 333 6.10 -4.09 -16.17
CA VAL A 333 5.32 -2.86 -16.00
C VAL A 333 4.83 -2.38 -17.35
N LEU A 334 3.52 -2.40 -17.58
CA LEU A 334 2.88 -1.90 -18.79
C LEU A 334 2.86 -0.38 -18.82
N TYR A 335 2.41 0.23 -17.75
CA TYR A 335 2.47 1.68 -17.54
C TYR A 335 2.34 2.01 -16.04
N THR A 336 2.63 3.26 -15.70
CA THR A 336 2.41 3.84 -14.38
C THR A 336 1.50 5.05 -14.47
N PHE A 337 0.76 5.34 -13.39
CA PHE A 337 0.04 6.60 -13.27
C PHE A 337 0.20 7.21 -11.87
N GLY A 338 -0.08 8.51 -11.77
CA GLY A 338 0.10 9.30 -10.58
C GLY A 338 1.37 10.15 -10.62
N ASP A 339 1.42 11.11 -9.73
CA ASP A 339 2.57 11.99 -9.48
C ASP A 339 2.39 12.65 -8.11
N GLY A 340 3.42 13.36 -7.63
CA GLY A 340 3.38 14.04 -6.34
C GLY A 340 2.37 15.18 -6.30
N GLY A 341 1.39 15.12 -5.38
CA GLY A 341 0.41 16.17 -5.19
C GLY A 341 -0.69 15.82 -4.22
N ARG A 342 -1.65 16.74 -4.06
CA ARG A 342 -2.80 16.58 -3.16
C ARG A 342 -4.14 16.67 -3.86
N GLN A 343 -4.15 17.01 -5.15
CA GLN A 343 -5.34 16.98 -5.98
C GLN A 343 -5.76 15.51 -6.18
N PRO A 344 -7.04 15.23 -6.37
CA PRO A 344 -7.50 13.91 -6.75
C PRO A 344 -6.71 13.36 -7.95
N GLY A 345 -6.32 12.09 -7.89
CA GLY A 345 -5.52 11.44 -8.91
C GLY A 345 -4.02 11.68 -8.81
N LEU A 346 -3.55 12.59 -7.96
CA LEU A 346 -2.16 12.72 -7.55
C LEU A 346 -1.99 12.10 -6.17
N PHE A 347 -0.76 11.78 -5.76
CA PHE A 347 -0.48 11.03 -4.53
C PHE A 347 0.45 11.77 -3.58
N PHE A 348 0.27 11.45 -2.30
CA PHE A 348 1.28 11.66 -1.27
C PHE A 348 1.48 10.35 -0.49
N ALA A 349 2.49 9.60 -0.84
CA ALA A 349 2.81 8.30 -0.26
C ALA A 349 1.60 7.32 -0.28
N PRO A 350 1.15 6.85 -1.46
CA PRO A 350 0.17 5.77 -1.56
C PRO A 350 0.70 4.56 -0.79
N HIS A 351 -0.14 3.96 0.09
CA HIS A 351 0.36 3.02 1.08
C HIS A 351 -0.21 1.62 0.90
N SER A 352 -1.51 1.51 0.77
CA SER A 352 -2.22 0.26 0.53
C SER A 352 -3.14 0.40 -0.66
N ILE A 353 -3.46 -0.71 -1.31
CA ILE A 353 -4.25 -0.77 -2.53
C ILE A 353 -5.17 -2.00 -2.51
N ALA A 354 -6.42 -1.82 -2.94
CA ALA A 354 -7.39 -2.90 -3.07
C ALA A 354 -8.25 -2.71 -4.31
N THR A 355 -8.94 -3.76 -4.74
CA THR A 355 -9.84 -3.75 -5.91
C THR A 355 -11.24 -4.22 -5.52
N ASP A 356 -12.28 -3.65 -6.15
CA ASP A 356 -13.63 -4.16 -6.05
C ASP A 356 -13.99 -5.12 -7.22
N SER A 357 -15.16 -5.75 -7.15
CA SER A 357 -15.62 -6.69 -8.18
C SER A 357 -15.85 -6.05 -9.55
N GLN A 358 -15.95 -4.72 -9.61
CA GLN A 358 -16.12 -3.95 -10.85
C GLN A 358 -14.76 -3.55 -11.47
N GLY A 359 -13.66 -3.85 -10.80
CA GLY A 359 -12.29 -3.53 -11.21
C GLY A 359 -11.83 -2.14 -10.84
N ASN A 360 -12.58 -1.40 -10.00
CA ASN A 360 -12.09 -0.13 -9.50
C ASN A 360 -10.95 -0.35 -8.48
N ILE A 361 -10.03 0.62 -8.41
CA ILE A 361 -8.92 0.60 -7.46
C ILE A 361 -9.22 1.59 -6.32
N TYR A 362 -8.90 1.16 -5.10
CA TYR A 362 -8.88 2.01 -3.91
C TYR A 362 -7.46 2.11 -3.39
N THR A 363 -7.00 3.32 -3.09
CA THR A 363 -5.68 3.56 -2.53
C THR A 363 -5.77 4.37 -1.25
N THR A 364 -4.93 4.04 -0.28
CA THR A 364 -4.76 4.85 0.92
C THR A 364 -3.48 5.67 0.86
N GLU A 365 -3.44 6.78 1.60
CA GLU A 365 -2.25 7.62 1.68
C GLU A 365 -1.86 7.87 3.14
N THR A 366 -0.60 7.59 3.42
CA THR A 366 0.01 7.80 4.74
C THR A 366 0.64 9.19 4.87
N TYR A 367 1.30 9.44 5.99
CA TYR A 367 1.92 10.73 6.34
C TYR A 367 0.93 11.90 6.19
N GLU A 368 1.24 12.88 5.37
CA GLU A 368 0.41 14.05 5.11
C GLU A 368 -0.64 13.83 4.01
N GLY A 369 -0.67 12.68 3.37
CA GLY A 369 -1.72 12.30 2.39
C GLY A 369 -3.08 12.22 3.07
N LYS A 370 -3.19 11.35 4.08
CA LYS A 370 -4.35 11.22 4.99
C LYS A 370 -5.68 11.11 4.28
N ARG A 371 -5.77 10.27 3.25
CA ARG A 371 -6.99 10.08 2.48
C ARG A 371 -7.08 8.68 1.88
N ILE A 372 -8.25 8.38 1.35
CA ILE A 372 -8.54 7.26 0.46
C ILE A 372 -8.93 7.86 -0.88
N GLN A 373 -8.51 7.25 -1.97
CA GLN A 373 -8.96 7.61 -3.31
C GLN A 373 -9.55 6.40 -4.02
N LYS A 374 -10.58 6.62 -4.84
CA LYS A 374 -11.16 5.65 -5.76
C LYS A 374 -10.76 5.99 -7.19
N PHE A 375 -10.36 4.99 -7.95
CA PHE A 375 -10.06 5.09 -9.37
C PHE A 375 -11.00 4.17 -10.13
N LEU A 376 -11.86 4.77 -10.94
CA LEU A 376 -12.88 4.07 -11.73
C LEU A 376 -12.25 3.35 -12.91
N TYR A 377 -12.50 2.06 -13.03
CA TYR A 377 -12.08 1.26 -14.16
C TYR A 377 -12.77 1.70 -15.46
N GLN A 378 -12.00 1.96 -16.49
CA GLN A 378 -12.48 2.45 -17.81
C GLN A 378 -12.38 1.39 -18.91
N GLY A 379 -12.23 0.12 -18.53
CA GLY A 379 -12.01 -0.96 -19.48
C GLY A 379 -10.56 -1.05 -19.97
N MET A 380 -10.31 -2.03 -20.80
CA MET A 380 -9.03 -2.27 -21.45
C MET A 380 -8.80 -1.26 -22.58
N GLN A 381 -7.68 -0.55 -22.55
CA GLN A 381 -7.33 0.44 -23.56
C GLN A 381 -5.86 0.27 -24.01
N PRO A 382 -5.50 0.74 -25.22
CA PRO A 382 -4.11 0.72 -25.69
C PRO A 382 -3.19 1.56 -24.78
N VAL A 383 -2.03 1.01 -24.42
CA VAL A 383 -0.99 1.74 -23.71
C VAL A 383 -0.29 2.68 -24.66
N THR A 384 -0.61 3.95 -24.62
CA THR A 384 -0.03 4.99 -25.47
C THR A 384 1.09 5.78 -24.79
N VAL A 385 1.13 5.78 -23.45
CA VAL A 385 2.14 6.46 -22.62
C VAL A 385 2.48 5.55 -21.44
N ARG A 386 3.76 5.36 -21.17
CA ARG A 386 4.19 4.48 -20.07
C ARG A 386 4.17 5.14 -18.69
N ASP A 387 4.29 6.44 -18.60
CA ASP A 387 4.19 7.21 -17.36
C ASP A 387 3.21 8.36 -17.58
N ARG A 388 2.06 8.29 -16.94
CA ARG A 388 0.94 9.21 -17.18
C ARG A 388 0.40 9.78 -15.87
N ALA A 389 0.10 11.07 -15.88
CA ALA A 389 -0.75 11.65 -14.85
C ALA A 389 -2.19 11.13 -15.04
N PRO A 390 -2.95 10.90 -13.95
CA PRO A 390 -4.37 10.58 -14.04
C PRO A 390 -5.11 11.69 -14.77
N THR A 391 -5.98 11.32 -15.67
CA THR A 391 -6.90 12.27 -16.31
C THR A 391 -8.17 12.38 -15.49
N TRP A 392 -8.64 13.60 -15.32
CA TRP A 392 -9.96 13.87 -14.74
C TRP A 392 -11.06 13.49 -15.74
N PRO A 393 -12.26 13.09 -15.26
CA PRO A 393 -13.40 12.94 -16.12
C PRO A 393 -13.66 14.23 -16.89
N ALA A 394 -13.80 14.13 -18.23
CA ALA A 394 -13.91 15.31 -19.10
C ALA A 394 -15.15 16.16 -18.84
N ASP A 395 -16.17 15.56 -18.23
CA ASP A 395 -17.48 16.18 -18.00
C ASP A 395 -17.59 16.92 -16.65
N GLU A 396 -16.50 16.91 -15.83
CA GLU A 396 -16.49 17.51 -14.50
C GLU A 396 -15.59 18.77 -14.40
N LEU A 397 -15.07 19.25 -15.51
CA LEU A 397 -14.37 20.53 -15.66
C LEU A 397 -15.31 21.53 -16.33
#